data_88817e540d9fd101f719c438b7597ce5
#
_entry.id   88817e540d9fd101f719c438b7597ce5
#
_cell.length_a   1.000
_cell.length_b   1.000
_cell.length_c   1.000
_cell.angle_alpha   90.00
_cell.angle_beta   90.00
_cell.angle_gamma   90.00
#
_symmetry.space_group_name_H-M   'P 1'
#
loop_
_entity.id
_entity.type
_entity.pdbx_description
1 polymer ?
#
loop_
_entity_poly.entity_id
_entity_poly.type
_entity_poly.pdbx_seq_one_letter_code
_entity_poly.pdbx_strand_id
1 'polypeptide(L)'
;MFTKSERSSFKYWFAHWCAFQMTALNLKHWKPKYLLHDIEKPFLKLFWDYKKVQKWHRNHNSHHTEYKGQWDTYEMVIDWECSRFTKAEAQLNAYDTLVKMMRKEPDEKMRKKLYENIAPVLYDLNLCSLVGVNALYYNYIKNPN
;
A
#
# COMPACT_ATOMS: atom_id res chain seq x y z
N MET A 1 -17.79 -4.31 2.66
CA MET A 1 -16.39 -4.63 2.98
C MET A 1 -16.17 -6.13 2.99
N PHE A 2 -14.96 -6.57 2.70
CA PHE A 2 -14.63 -7.98 2.52
C PHE A 2 -13.76 -8.50 3.65
N THR A 3 -14.13 -9.66 4.17
CA THR A 3 -13.33 -10.42 5.14
C THR A 3 -12.08 -11.02 4.49
N LYS A 4 -11.14 -11.49 5.32
CA LYS A 4 -9.89 -12.09 4.83
C LYS A 4 -10.14 -13.30 3.89
N SER A 5 -11.16 -14.11 4.15
CA SER A 5 -11.54 -15.26 3.32
C SER A 5 -12.09 -14.86 1.95
N GLU A 6 -12.77 -13.72 1.85
CA GLU A 6 -13.39 -13.24 0.60
C GLU A 6 -12.40 -12.53 -0.33
N ARG A 7 -11.19 -12.18 0.16
CA ARG A 7 -10.18 -11.43 -0.63
C ARG A 7 -9.59 -12.21 -1.80
N SER A 8 -9.86 -13.50 -1.89
CA SER A 8 -9.50 -14.31 -3.05
C SER A 8 -10.52 -14.23 -4.19
N SER A 9 -11.68 -13.60 -4.00
CA SER A 9 -12.75 -13.54 -4.99
C SER A 9 -12.50 -12.50 -6.08
N PHE A 10 -13.06 -12.74 -7.27
CA PHE A 10 -13.07 -11.73 -8.35
C PHE A 10 -13.83 -10.46 -7.91
N LYS A 11 -14.92 -10.64 -7.15
CA LYS A 11 -15.71 -9.53 -6.61
C LYS A 11 -14.86 -8.60 -5.72
N TYR A 12 -14.03 -9.19 -4.86
CA TYR A 12 -13.09 -8.38 -4.06
C TYR A 12 -12.08 -7.65 -4.94
N TRP A 13 -11.46 -8.34 -5.91
CA TRP A 13 -10.50 -7.73 -6.80
C TRP A 13 -11.11 -6.53 -7.54
N PHE A 14 -12.31 -6.70 -8.11
CA PHE A 14 -12.99 -5.63 -8.83
C PHE A 14 -13.35 -4.45 -7.91
N ALA A 15 -13.88 -4.72 -6.72
CA ALA A 15 -14.18 -3.67 -5.74
C ALA A 15 -12.91 -2.90 -5.30
N HIS A 16 -11.82 -3.62 -5.08
CA HIS A 16 -10.52 -3.02 -4.74
C HIS A 16 -9.99 -2.17 -5.90
N TRP A 17 -10.06 -2.66 -7.13
CA TRP A 17 -9.66 -1.91 -8.32
C TRP A 17 -10.48 -0.62 -8.46
N CYS A 18 -11.80 -0.68 -8.31
CA CYS A 18 -12.66 0.52 -8.32
C CYS A 18 -12.28 1.49 -7.20
N ALA A 19 -12.09 1.01 -5.97
CA ALA A 19 -11.67 1.84 -4.84
C ALA A 19 -10.31 2.51 -5.10
N PHE A 20 -9.37 1.81 -5.72
CA PHE A 20 -8.08 2.35 -6.11
C PHE A 20 -8.24 3.50 -7.12
N GLN A 21 -9.01 3.31 -8.20
CA GLN A 21 -9.24 4.35 -9.19
C GLN A 21 -9.88 5.60 -8.56
N MET A 22 -10.92 5.41 -7.75
CA MET A 22 -11.61 6.52 -7.06
C MET A 22 -10.68 7.25 -6.09
N THR A 23 -9.85 6.52 -5.35
CA THR A 23 -8.88 7.13 -4.43
C THR A 23 -7.84 7.96 -5.19
N ALA A 24 -7.29 7.43 -6.28
CA ALA A 24 -6.34 8.15 -7.12
C ALA A 24 -6.93 9.44 -7.71
N LEU A 25 -8.19 9.40 -8.15
CA LEU A 25 -8.92 10.57 -8.63
C LEU A 25 -9.15 11.60 -7.51
N ASN A 26 -9.61 11.18 -6.35
CA ASN A 26 -9.87 12.05 -5.21
C ASN A 26 -8.59 12.73 -4.70
N LEU A 27 -7.47 12.03 -4.74
CA LEU A 27 -6.15 12.57 -4.41
C LEU A 27 -5.54 13.42 -5.54
N LYS A 28 -6.26 13.61 -6.66
CA LYS A 28 -5.78 14.34 -7.84
C LYS A 28 -4.46 13.81 -8.41
N HIS A 29 -4.22 12.53 -8.23
CA HIS A 29 -2.97 11.85 -8.65
C HIS A 29 -3.24 10.65 -9.57
N TRP A 30 -4.34 10.66 -10.32
CA TRP A 30 -4.66 9.59 -11.25
C TRP A 30 -3.75 9.63 -12.49
N LYS A 31 -3.30 8.45 -12.95
CA LYS A 31 -2.49 8.26 -14.15
C LYS A 31 -3.04 7.08 -14.98
N PRO A 32 -2.91 7.12 -16.34
CA PRO A 32 -3.42 6.03 -17.19
C PRO A 32 -2.89 4.64 -16.84
N LYS A 33 -1.62 4.55 -16.39
CA LYS A 33 -1.03 3.27 -15.96
C LYS A 33 -1.77 2.61 -14.80
N TYR A 34 -2.51 3.37 -13.99
CA TYR A 34 -3.27 2.86 -12.85
C TYR A 34 -4.47 2.00 -13.25
N LEU A 35 -4.91 2.06 -14.51
CA LEU A 35 -5.88 1.11 -15.06
C LEU A 35 -5.36 -0.33 -15.03
N LEU A 36 -4.04 -0.52 -15.03
CA LEU A 36 -3.38 -1.81 -14.97
C LEU A 36 -3.10 -2.28 -13.53
N HIS A 37 -3.47 -1.51 -12.51
CA HIS A 37 -3.26 -1.88 -11.12
C HIS A 37 -3.92 -3.22 -10.81
N ASP A 38 -3.12 -4.17 -10.33
CA ASP A 38 -3.56 -5.51 -9.91
C ASP A 38 -4.23 -6.35 -11.01
N ILE A 39 -4.17 -5.95 -12.28
CA ILE A 39 -4.91 -6.61 -13.38
C ILE A 39 -4.45 -8.06 -13.62
N GLU A 40 -3.22 -8.39 -13.29
CA GLU A 40 -2.68 -9.74 -13.45
C GLU A 40 -3.26 -10.75 -12.44
N LYS A 41 -3.77 -10.30 -11.29
CA LYS A 41 -4.26 -11.19 -10.22
C LYS A 41 -5.39 -12.13 -10.68
N PRO A 42 -6.46 -11.66 -11.34
CA PRO A 42 -7.52 -12.57 -11.81
C PRO A 42 -7.01 -13.56 -12.86
N PHE A 43 -6.06 -13.17 -13.72
CA PHE A 43 -5.49 -14.08 -14.72
C PHE A 43 -4.60 -15.14 -14.09
N LEU A 44 -3.71 -14.77 -13.17
CA LEU A 44 -2.84 -15.73 -12.48
C LEU A 44 -3.64 -16.73 -11.63
N LYS A 45 -4.80 -16.34 -11.12
CA LYS A 45 -5.70 -17.23 -10.37
C LYS A 45 -6.28 -18.37 -11.21
N LEU A 46 -6.29 -18.27 -12.53
CA LEU A 46 -6.71 -19.38 -13.40
C LEU A 46 -5.73 -20.56 -13.36
N PHE A 47 -4.46 -20.29 -12.96
CA PHE A 47 -3.38 -21.29 -13.00
C PHE A 47 -2.77 -21.56 -11.61
N TRP A 48 -2.93 -20.65 -10.66
CA TRP A 48 -2.31 -20.70 -9.34
C TRP A 48 -3.30 -20.47 -8.20
N ASP A 49 -3.00 -21.07 -7.05
CA ASP A 49 -3.73 -20.74 -5.82
C ASP A 49 -3.48 -19.28 -5.38
N TYR A 50 -4.40 -18.76 -4.57
CA TYR A 50 -4.37 -17.36 -4.16
C TYR A 50 -3.10 -16.97 -3.39
N LYS A 51 -2.55 -17.87 -2.56
CA LYS A 51 -1.33 -17.57 -1.79
C LYS A 51 -0.12 -17.42 -2.71
N LYS A 52 -0.03 -18.27 -3.74
CA LYS A 52 1.04 -18.19 -4.76
C LYS A 52 0.91 -16.91 -5.57
N VAL A 53 -0.30 -16.55 -6.00
CA VAL A 53 -0.58 -15.27 -6.70
C VAL A 53 -0.15 -14.09 -5.84
N GLN A 54 -0.52 -14.04 -4.58
CA GLN A 54 -0.16 -12.95 -3.66
C GLN A 54 1.35 -12.84 -3.45
N LYS A 55 2.04 -13.96 -3.25
CA LYS A 55 3.49 -13.97 -3.09
C LYS A 55 4.20 -13.47 -4.34
N TRP A 56 3.79 -13.96 -5.50
CA TRP A 56 4.36 -13.54 -6.78
C TRP A 56 4.11 -12.05 -7.01
N HIS A 57 2.87 -11.60 -6.87
CA HIS A 57 2.45 -10.21 -7.04
C HIS A 57 3.30 -9.25 -6.20
N ARG A 58 3.44 -9.50 -4.90
CA ARG A 58 4.22 -8.64 -4.00
C ARG A 58 5.70 -8.55 -4.37
N ASN A 59 6.29 -9.62 -4.87
CA ASN A 59 7.70 -9.63 -5.24
C ASN A 59 7.98 -9.01 -6.62
N HIS A 60 6.97 -8.87 -7.49
CA HIS A 60 7.15 -8.43 -8.88
C HIS A 60 6.53 -7.06 -9.18
N ASN A 61 5.74 -6.51 -8.27
CA ASN A 61 5.10 -5.22 -8.48
C ASN A 61 5.73 -4.12 -7.60
N SER A 62 6.11 -3.02 -8.23
CA SER A 62 6.84 -1.90 -7.61
C SER A 62 6.05 -1.14 -6.53
N HIS A 63 4.74 -1.33 -6.44
CA HIS A 63 3.91 -0.76 -5.39
C HIS A 63 3.88 -1.62 -4.10
N HIS A 64 4.74 -2.62 -3.98
CA HIS A 64 4.92 -3.41 -2.77
C HIS A 64 6.33 -3.29 -2.19
N THR A 65 6.44 -3.31 -0.87
CA THR A 65 7.71 -3.18 -0.14
C THR A 65 8.63 -4.38 -0.30
N GLU A 66 8.08 -5.55 -0.67
CA GLU A 66 8.82 -6.77 -0.98
C GLU A 66 9.52 -6.72 -2.35
N TYR A 67 9.13 -5.78 -3.22
CA TYR A 67 9.80 -5.60 -4.51
C TYR A 67 11.22 -5.10 -4.32
N LYS A 68 12.18 -5.77 -4.95
CA LYS A 68 13.61 -5.49 -4.79
C LYS A 68 14.11 -4.31 -5.63
N GLY A 69 13.34 -3.87 -6.62
CA GLY A 69 13.67 -2.74 -7.47
C GLY A 69 13.25 -1.40 -6.86
N GLN A 70 13.19 -0.37 -7.70
CA GLN A 70 12.70 0.93 -7.30
C GLN A 70 11.19 0.90 -7.06
N TRP A 71 10.75 1.40 -5.90
CA TRP A 71 9.34 1.44 -5.54
C TRP A 71 8.58 2.53 -6.29
N ASP A 72 7.36 2.21 -6.72
CA ASP A 72 6.37 3.22 -7.09
C ASP A 72 5.59 3.63 -5.83
N THR A 73 6.14 4.60 -5.12
CA THR A 73 5.63 5.02 -3.82
C THR A 73 4.26 5.70 -3.88
N TYR A 74 3.95 6.40 -4.97
CA TYR A 74 2.61 6.98 -5.16
C TYR A 74 1.55 5.89 -5.34
N GLU A 75 1.80 4.92 -6.20
CA GLU A 75 0.88 3.78 -6.38
C GLU A 75 0.72 2.99 -5.09
N MET A 76 1.81 2.75 -4.35
CA MET A 76 1.82 2.08 -3.05
C MET A 76 0.95 2.82 -2.02
N VAL A 77 1.11 4.13 -1.89
CA VAL A 77 0.34 4.95 -0.93
C VAL A 77 -1.14 4.98 -1.29
N ILE A 78 -1.47 5.09 -2.58
CA ILE A 78 -2.86 5.05 -3.05
C ILE A 78 -3.49 3.68 -2.78
N ASP A 79 -2.75 2.58 -2.99
CA ASP A 79 -3.19 1.21 -2.67
C ASP A 79 -3.47 1.04 -1.17
N TRP A 80 -2.59 1.54 -0.31
CA TRP A 80 -2.80 1.51 1.13
C TRP A 80 -4.03 2.32 1.54
N GLU A 81 -4.18 3.53 1.01
CA GLU A 81 -5.31 4.40 1.32
C GLU A 81 -6.64 3.80 0.87
N CYS A 82 -6.71 3.24 -0.34
CA CYS A 82 -7.94 2.64 -0.85
C CYS A 82 -8.33 1.35 -0.10
N SER A 83 -7.37 0.64 0.45
CA SER A 83 -7.60 -0.63 1.16
C SER A 83 -8.54 -0.48 2.37
N ARG A 84 -8.61 0.69 3.01
CA ARG A 84 -9.54 0.94 4.13
C ARG A 84 -11.01 0.84 3.73
N PHE A 85 -11.33 1.04 2.46
CA PHE A 85 -12.70 0.97 1.96
C PHE A 85 -13.15 -0.44 1.59
N THR A 86 -12.22 -1.37 1.43
CA THR A 86 -12.52 -2.73 0.96
C THR A 86 -12.26 -3.81 2.00
N LYS A 87 -11.36 -3.59 2.97
CA LYS A 87 -10.98 -4.58 3.98
C LYS A 87 -11.76 -4.38 5.29
N ALA A 88 -12.52 -5.37 5.72
CA ALA A 88 -13.31 -5.31 6.95
C ALA A 88 -12.45 -5.31 8.23
N GLU A 89 -11.33 -6.04 8.23
CA GLU A 89 -10.53 -6.33 9.44
C GLU A 89 -9.37 -5.35 9.67
N ALA A 90 -9.04 -4.52 8.68
CA ALA A 90 -7.91 -3.61 8.76
C ALA A 90 -8.22 -2.35 7.96
N GLN A 91 -9.04 -1.48 8.54
CA GLN A 91 -9.44 -0.19 7.95
C GLN A 91 -8.37 0.89 8.20
N LEU A 92 -7.09 0.52 8.01
CA LEU A 92 -5.98 1.44 8.16
C LEU A 92 -5.89 2.33 6.91
N ASN A 93 -5.76 3.63 7.13
CA ASN A 93 -5.35 4.56 6.08
C ASN A 93 -3.86 4.39 5.75
N ALA A 94 -3.35 5.12 4.75
CA ALA A 94 -1.96 5.00 4.34
C ALA A 94 -0.97 5.39 5.45
N TYR A 95 -1.25 6.44 6.23
CA TYR A 95 -0.43 6.86 7.36
C TYR A 95 -0.34 5.79 8.44
N ASP A 96 -1.49 5.26 8.88
CA ASP A 96 -1.54 4.19 9.90
C ASP A 96 -0.85 2.91 9.41
N THR A 97 -0.92 2.64 8.11
CA THR A 97 -0.22 1.51 7.49
C THR A 97 1.29 1.69 7.60
N LEU A 98 1.82 2.87 7.30
CA LEU A 98 3.25 3.18 7.47
C LEU A 98 3.67 3.06 8.93
N VAL A 99 2.91 3.65 9.87
CA VAL A 99 3.16 3.53 11.32
C VAL A 99 3.25 2.07 11.75
N LYS A 100 2.29 1.25 11.32
CA LYS A 100 2.27 -0.19 11.64
C LYS A 100 3.49 -0.92 11.08
N MET A 101 3.90 -0.60 9.86
CA MET A 101 5.08 -1.22 9.23
C MET A 101 6.36 -0.83 9.96
N MET A 102 6.58 0.46 10.23
CA MET A 102 7.76 0.96 10.93
C MET A 102 7.87 0.40 12.35
N ARG A 103 6.73 0.25 13.05
CA ARG A 103 6.71 -0.34 14.41
C ARG A 103 7.13 -1.80 14.42
N LYS A 104 6.83 -2.55 13.36
CA LYS A 104 7.12 -3.99 13.24
C LYS A 104 8.48 -4.28 12.61
N GLU A 105 9.09 -3.32 11.96
CA GLU A 105 10.33 -3.51 11.22
C GLU A 105 11.54 -3.41 12.17
N PRO A 106 12.27 -4.51 12.42
CA PRO A 106 13.43 -4.50 13.30
C PRO A 106 14.67 -3.87 12.65
N ASP A 107 14.78 -3.90 11.31
CA ASP A 107 15.93 -3.38 10.58
C ASP A 107 15.84 -1.85 10.46
N GLU A 108 16.80 -1.15 11.04
CA GLU A 108 16.90 0.30 10.99
C GLU A 108 17.02 0.84 9.56
N LYS A 109 17.79 0.17 8.70
CA LYS A 109 17.97 0.57 7.30
C LYS A 109 16.65 0.49 6.54
N MET A 110 15.85 -0.55 6.80
CA MET A 110 14.54 -0.71 6.19
C MET A 110 13.55 0.33 6.73
N ARG A 111 13.54 0.62 8.05
CA ARG A 111 12.71 1.71 8.60
C ARG A 111 13.05 3.05 7.96
N LYS A 112 14.33 3.35 7.82
CA LYS A 112 14.79 4.57 7.15
C LYS A 112 14.35 4.63 5.69
N LYS A 113 14.48 3.52 4.95
CA LYS A 113 13.99 3.41 3.57
C LYS A 113 12.48 3.64 3.47
N LEU A 114 11.67 3.05 4.36
CA LEU A 114 10.24 3.26 4.43
C LEU A 114 9.91 4.74 4.65
N TYR A 115 10.55 5.37 5.63
CA TYR A 115 10.34 6.78 5.93
C TYR A 115 10.71 7.69 4.75
N GLU A 116 11.94 7.57 4.23
CA GLU A 116 12.48 8.44 3.18
C GLU A 116 11.69 8.36 1.87
N ASN A 117 11.12 7.20 1.55
CA ASN A 117 10.36 7.02 0.31
C ASN A 117 8.86 7.31 0.45
N ILE A 118 8.27 7.05 1.62
CA ILE A 118 6.81 7.07 1.76
C ILE A 118 6.31 8.33 2.47
N ALA A 119 6.99 8.82 3.52
CA ALA A 119 6.55 10.01 4.25
C ALA A 119 6.41 11.27 3.37
N PRO A 120 7.33 11.57 2.42
CA PRO A 120 7.16 12.69 1.50
C PRO A 120 5.93 12.56 0.61
N VAL A 121 5.59 11.34 0.18
CA VAL A 121 4.40 11.08 -0.66
C VAL A 121 3.11 11.27 0.14
N LEU A 122 3.07 10.83 1.41
CA LEU A 122 1.93 11.09 2.29
C LEU A 122 1.68 12.59 2.46
N TYR A 123 2.74 13.37 2.63
CA TYR A 123 2.65 14.82 2.74
C TYR A 123 2.17 15.45 1.42
N ASP A 124 2.76 15.07 0.29
CA ASP A 124 2.42 15.58 -1.04
C ASP A 124 0.95 15.31 -1.41
N LEU A 125 0.44 14.14 -1.04
CA LEU A 125 -0.97 13.77 -1.25
C LEU A 125 -1.94 14.31 -0.17
N ASN A 126 -1.47 15.15 0.75
CA ASN A 126 -2.25 15.69 1.88
C ASN A 126 -2.87 14.60 2.79
N LEU A 127 -2.24 13.44 2.87
CA LEU A 127 -2.64 12.35 3.76
C LEU A 127 -1.97 12.44 5.14
N CYS A 128 -1.00 13.33 5.29
CA CYS A 128 -0.29 13.59 6.54
C CYS A 128 0.17 15.04 6.60
N SER A 129 0.11 15.64 7.78
CA SER A 129 0.67 16.97 8.03
C SER A 129 2.19 16.92 8.23
N LEU A 130 2.85 18.07 8.15
CA LEU A 130 4.28 18.17 8.48
C LEU A 130 4.58 17.72 9.92
N VAL A 131 3.68 18.01 10.85
CA VAL A 131 3.79 17.54 12.26
C VAL A 131 3.76 16.01 12.31
N GLY A 132 2.87 15.38 11.53
CA GLY A 132 2.80 13.90 11.42
C GLY A 132 4.06 13.29 10.82
N VAL A 133 4.62 13.90 9.76
CA VAL A 133 5.89 13.45 9.16
C VAL A 133 7.04 13.54 10.17
N ASN A 134 7.13 14.65 10.91
CA ASN A 134 8.14 14.83 11.95
C ASN A 134 7.97 13.82 13.10
N ALA A 135 6.74 13.54 13.51
CA ALA A 135 6.46 12.53 14.53
C ALA A 135 6.96 11.13 14.11
N LEU A 136 6.77 10.74 12.84
CA LEU A 136 7.31 9.47 12.31
C LEU A 136 8.84 9.42 12.42
N TYR A 137 9.52 10.52 12.07
CA TYR A 137 10.96 10.61 12.17
C TYR A 137 11.46 10.42 13.61
N TYR A 138 10.91 11.20 14.54
CA TYR A 138 11.33 11.14 15.94
C TYR A 138 11.06 9.79 16.60
N ASN A 139 9.90 9.20 16.34
CA ASN A 139 9.47 7.99 17.02
C ASN A 139 10.12 6.71 16.48
N TYR A 140 10.50 6.68 15.19
CA TYR A 140 10.92 5.44 14.54
C TYR A 140 12.33 5.49 13.94
N ILE A 141 12.90 6.68 13.73
CA ILE A 141 14.22 6.85 13.15
C ILE A 141 15.22 7.38 14.18
N LYS A 142 14.89 8.49 14.84
CA LYS A 142 15.82 9.15 15.77
C LYS A 142 15.89 8.46 17.12
N ASN A 143 14.76 8.04 17.67
CA ASN A 143 14.63 7.40 18.99
C ASN A 143 13.82 6.08 18.89
N PRO A 144 14.31 5.08 18.15
CA PRO A 144 13.64 3.80 18.09
C PRO A 144 13.75 3.12 19.46
N ASN A 145 12.65 3.00 20.19
CA ASN A 145 12.55 2.18 21.42
C ASN A 145 12.40 0.72 21.05
#